data_85598884466bdece931de24a63df3435
#
_entry.id   85598884466bdece931de24a63df3435
#
_cell.length_a   1.000
_cell.length_b   1.000
_cell.length_c   1.000
_cell.angle_alpha   90.00
_cell.angle_beta   90.00
_cell.angle_gamma   90.00
#
_symmetry.space_group_name_H-M   'P 1'
#
loop_
_entity.id
_entity.type
_entity.pdbx_description
1 polymer ?
#
loop_
_entity_poly.entity_id
_entity_poly.type
_entity_poly.pdbx_seq_one_letter_code
_entity_poly.pdbx_strand_id
1 'polypeptide(L)'
;SGTFYPERLFKLSDLKLADFQKYEDPAVADLFSFAPAMGIPLLSAVYGRAWVDLNRHPLELDPALFFDEIPPQALADSPRVKAGYGVIPARLSPTVPVYPKPLLWAKEQARLTRIHFPYHAALTDLIKKNIAVFGYSVLIDAHSMPTLPPEHCAKGQMPDIVLGDADGMSCSPALTAAAADILRDLGFFVTVNLPYAGAYTT
;
A
#
# COMPACT_ATOMS: atom_id res chain seq x y z
N SER A 1 5.22 -3.59 -0.88
CA SER A 1 5.44 -3.17 -2.28
C SER A 1 6.48 -4.06 -2.95
N GLY A 2 6.46 -4.11 -4.31
CA GLY A 2 7.52 -4.77 -5.07
C GLY A 2 8.77 -3.91 -5.19
N THR A 3 9.81 -4.48 -5.79
CA THR A 3 11.14 -3.86 -5.93
C THR A 3 11.53 -3.61 -7.39
N PHE A 4 10.69 -4.02 -8.35
CA PHE A 4 10.96 -3.80 -9.76
C PHE A 4 10.46 -2.43 -10.22
N TYR A 5 11.36 -1.68 -10.85
CA TYR A 5 11.08 -0.41 -11.50
C TYR A 5 11.43 -0.49 -12.99
N PRO A 6 10.49 -0.21 -13.90
CA PRO A 6 10.77 -0.26 -15.32
C PRO A 6 11.69 0.89 -15.74
N GLU A 7 12.51 0.66 -16.77
CA GLU A 7 13.44 1.66 -17.35
C GLU A 7 12.73 2.99 -17.68
N ARG A 8 11.45 2.89 -18.07
CA ARG A 8 10.62 4.07 -18.35
C ARG A 8 10.51 5.02 -17.15
N LEU A 9 10.48 4.53 -15.90
CA LEU A 9 10.44 5.39 -14.72
C LEU A 9 11.66 6.30 -14.67
N PHE A 10 12.85 5.74 -14.90
CA PHE A 10 14.12 6.49 -14.88
C PHE A 10 14.27 7.47 -16.06
N LYS A 11 13.48 7.30 -17.13
CA LYS A 11 13.37 8.28 -18.22
C LYS A 11 12.40 9.42 -17.91
N LEU A 12 11.51 9.22 -16.97
CA LEU A 12 10.48 10.18 -16.56
C LEU A 12 10.83 10.91 -15.25
N SER A 13 11.81 10.42 -14.50
CA SER A 13 12.21 10.90 -13.18
C SER A 13 13.69 11.22 -13.15
N ASP A 14 14.07 12.24 -12.37
CA ASP A 14 15.47 12.55 -12.09
C ASP A 14 16.03 11.73 -10.91
N LEU A 15 15.18 10.93 -10.25
CA LEU A 15 15.54 10.10 -9.10
C LEU A 15 16.25 8.82 -9.55
N LYS A 16 17.12 8.30 -8.65
CA LYS A 16 17.84 7.04 -8.82
C LYS A 16 17.12 5.90 -8.10
N LEU A 17 17.47 4.66 -8.43
CA LEU A 17 16.90 3.47 -7.77
C LEU A 17 16.97 3.56 -6.24
N ALA A 18 18.11 3.99 -5.68
CA ALA A 18 18.29 4.13 -4.24
C ALA A 18 17.32 5.14 -3.58
N ASP A 19 16.81 6.11 -4.34
CA ASP A 19 15.81 7.05 -3.82
C ASP A 19 14.44 6.40 -3.70
N PHE A 20 14.05 5.56 -4.65
CA PHE A 20 12.80 4.80 -4.60
C PHE A 20 12.82 3.74 -3.50
N GLN A 21 13.95 3.04 -3.33
CA GLN A 21 14.10 1.98 -2.34
C GLN A 21 13.89 2.43 -0.89
N LYS A 22 14.11 3.71 -0.59
CA LYS A 22 13.82 4.28 0.75
C LYS A 22 12.34 4.29 1.12
N TYR A 23 11.45 4.16 0.13
CA TYR A 23 9.99 4.24 0.30
C TYR A 23 9.27 2.94 -0.03
N GLU A 24 10.03 1.86 -0.16
CA GLU A 24 9.51 0.50 -0.27
C GLU A 24 9.20 -0.07 1.12
N ASP A 25 8.62 -1.28 1.10
CA ASP A 25 8.46 -2.11 2.29
C ASP A 25 9.58 -3.18 2.30
N PRO A 26 10.81 -2.84 2.74
CA PRO A 26 11.94 -3.74 2.64
C PRO A 26 11.70 -5.01 3.48
N ALA A 27 12.15 -6.15 2.96
CA ALA A 27 12.09 -7.46 3.61
C ALA A 27 10.70 -7.99 4.00
N VAL A 28 9.60 -7.26 3.76
CA VAL A 28 8.25 -7.74 4.12
C VAL A 28 7.88 -9.01 3.36
N ALA A 29 8.21 -9.10 2.07
CA ALA A 29 7.96 -10.32 1.29
C ALA A 29 8.76 -11.52 1.83
N ASP A 30 10.01 -11.30 2.24
CA ASP A 30 10.86 -12.34 2.83
C ASP A 30 10.33 -12.78 4.20
N LEU A 31 9.89 -11.82 5.02
CA LEU A 31 9.30 -12.08 6.33
C LEU A 31 8.08 -13.00 6.23
N PHE A 32 7.25 -12.84 5.20
CA PHE A 32 6.05 -13.67 4.98
C PHE A 32 6.29 -14.84 4.01
N SER A 33 7.52 -15.10 3.58
CA SER A 33 7.84 -16.18 2.63
C SER A 33 7.50 -17.59 3.12
N PHE A 34 7.33 -17.78 4.43
CA PHE A 34 6.92 -19.05 5.04
C PHE A 34 5.43 -19.39 4.79
N ALA A 35 4.58 -18.40 4.49
CA ALA A 35 3.13 -18.57 4.43
C ALA A 35 2.68 -19.67 3.45
N PRO A 36 3.22 -19.81 2.22
CA PRO A 36 2.84 -20.90 1.32
C PRO A 36 3.14 -22.30 1.87
N ALA A 37 4.22 -22.47 2.63
CA ALA A 37 4.54 -23.76 3.26
C ALA A 37 3.53 -24.15 4.35
N MET A 38 2.78 -23.17 4.90
CA MET A 38 1.68 -23.38 5.84
C MET A 38 0.31 -23.50 5.13
N GLY A 39 0.28 -23.53 3.80
CA GLY A 39 -0.96 -23.56 3.03
C GLY A 39 -1.68 -22.20 2.93
N ILE A 40 -1.03 -21.12 3.33
CA ILE A 40 -1.59 -19.76 3.28
C ILE A 40 -1.19 -19.09 1.96
N PRO A 41 -2.13 -18.67 1.10
CA PRO A 41 -1.80 -17.98 -0.13
C PRO A 41 -1.04 -16.67 0.13
N LEU A 42 0.05 -16.45 -0.61
CA LEU A 42 0.83 -15.21 -0.56
C LEU A 42 0.77 -14.53 -1.92
N LEU A 43 0.22 -13.31 -1.97
CA LEU A 43 0.22 -12.46 -3.15
C LEU A 43 1.21 -11.32 -2.93
N SER A 44 2.28 -11.28 -3.72
CA SER A 44 3.30 -10.23 -3.63
C SER A 44 3.25 -9.32 -4.85
N ALA A 45 3.37 -8.02 -4.63
CA ALA A 45 3.54 -7.06 -5.71
C ALA A 45 4.92 -7.24 -6.37
N VAL A 46 4.98 -7.11 -7.68
CA VAL A 46 6.25 -7.12 -8.45
C VAL A 46 6.80 -5.70 -8.54
N TYR A 47 5.96 -4.74 -8.90
CA TYR A 47 6.35 -3.36 -9.13
C TYR A 47 6.44 -2.55 -7.85
N GLY A 48 7.45 -1.68 -7.78
CA GLY A 48 7.60 -0.72 -6.68
C GLY A 48 6.45 0.30 -6.66
N ARG A 49 6.06 0.72 -5.46
CA ARG A 49 4.90 1.61 -5.27
C ARG A 49 5.03 2.97 -5.95
N ALA A 50 6.24 3.46 -6.18
CA ALA A 50 6.45 4.71 -6.90
C ALA A 50 6.11 4.62 -8.39
N TRP A 51 6.01 3.40 -8.95
CA TRP A 51 5.52 3.19 -10.30
C TRP A 51 3.99 3.11 -10.35
N VAL A 52 3.39 2.30 -9.49
CA VAL A 52 1.95 2.18 -9.27
C VAL A 52 1.70 1.70 -7.84
N ASP A 53 0.94 2.46 -7.06
CA ASP A 53 0.63 2.07 -5.68
C ASP A 53 -0.64 1.19 -5.67
N LEU A 54 -0.45 -0.10 -5.45
CA LEU A 54 -1.53 -1.09 -5.41
C LEU A 54 -2.44 -0.93 -4.20
N ASN A 55 -1.98 -0.19 -3.18
CA ASN A 55 -2.78 0.11 -1.99
C ASN A 55 -3.46 1.49 -2.07
N ARG A 56 -3.85 1.88 -3.30
CA ARG A 56 -4.62 3.10 -3.58
C ARG A 56 -5.80 2.78 -4.49
N HIS A 57 -6.88 3.53 -4.32
CA HIS A 57 -8.01 3.43 -5.23
C HIS A 57 -7.58 3.83 -6.65
N PRO A 58 -7.98 3.10 -7.72
CA PRO A 58 -7.53 3.38 -9.09
C PRO A 58 -7.93 4.76 -9.62
N LEU A 59 -8.92 5.41 -9.01
CA LEU A 59 -9.34 6.77 -9.31
C LEU A 59 -8.70 7.84 -8.40
N GLU A 60 -7.82 7.49 -7.47
CA GLU A 60 -6.98 8.46 -6.74
C GLU A 60 -5.90 9.00 -7.68
N LEU A 61 -6.29 9.92 -8.55
CA LEU A 61 -5.46 10.55 -9.58
C LEU A 61 -5.33 12.04 -9.30
N ASP A 62 -4.10 12.53 -9.32
CA ASP A 62 -3.80 13.97 -9.20
C ASP A 62 -3.90 14.62 -10.58
N PRO A 63 -4.89 15.53 -10.83
CA PRO A 63 -5.00 16.21 -12.11
C PRO A 63 -3.76 17.03 -12.49
N ALA A 64 -3.05 17.57 -11.49
CA ALA A 64 -1.84 18.37 -11.73
C ALA A 64 -0.65 17.52 -12.25
N LEU A 65 -0.73 16.19 -12.10
CA LEU A 65 0.29 15.27 -12.61
C LEU A 65 0.19 15.04 -14.12
N PHE A 66 -0.90 15.43 -14.78
CA PHE A 66 -1.15 15.09 -16.18
C PHE A 66 -1.39 16.32 -17.06
N PHE A 67 -0.94 16.25 -18.33
CA PHE A 67 -1.20 17.29 -19.34
C PHE A 67 -2.57 17.15 -19.99
N ASP A 68 -3.05 15.92 -20.10
CA ASP A 68 -4.28 15.54 -20.77
C ASP A 68 -5.37 15.19 -19.74
N GLU A 69 -6.59 15.06 -20.23
CA GLU A 69 -7.74 14.79 -19.38
C GLU A 69 -7.65 13.42 -18.70
N ILE A 70 -7.81 13.40 -17.40
CA ILE A 70 -8.00 12.19 -16.59
C ILE A 70 -9.50 11.85 -16.50
N PRO A 71 -9.87 10.62 -16.07
CA PRO A 71 -11.28 10.28 -15.90
C PRO A 71 -12.04 11.29 -15.04
N PRO A 72 -13.24 11.73 -15.45
CA PRO A 72 -14.00 12.72 -14.70
C PRO A 72 -14.44 12.25 -13.30
N GLN A 73 -14.39 10.92 -13.07
CA GLN A 73 -14.68 10.31 -11.76
C GLN A 73 -13.45 10.29 -10.83
N ALA A 74 -12.32 10.88 -11.22
CA ALA A 74 -11.12 10.91 -10.41
C ALA A 74 -11.38 11.50 -9.01
N LEU A 75 -10.84 10.84 -7.99
CA LEU A 75 -10.93 11.23 -6.59
C LEU A 75 -9.85 12.28 -6.25
N ALA A 76 -9.80 13.36 -7.03
CA ALA A 76 -8.79 14.39 -6.94
C ALA A 76 -8.76 15.11 -5.57
N ASP A 77 -9.89 15.13 -4.89
CA ASP A 77 -10.04 15.78 -3.58
C ASP A 77 -9.65 14.91 -2.39
N SER A 78 -9.27 13.65 -2.61
CA SER A 78 -8.85 12.78 -1.50
C SER A 78 -7.63 13.39 -0.79
N PRO A 79 -7.53 13.28 0.55
CA PRO A 79 -6.38 13.79 1.29
C PRO A 79 -5.05 13.19 0.80
N ARG A 80 -5.08 11.95 0.33
CA ARG A 80 -3.90 11.26 -0.20
C ARG A 80 -3.43 11.84 -1.52
N VAL A 81 -4.37 12.12 -2.44
CA VAL A 81 -4.07 12.79 -3.72
C VAL A 81 -3.50 14.18 -3.47
N LYS A 82 -4.14 14.99 -2.60
CA LYS A 82 -3.64 16.32 -2.22
C LYS A 82 -2.24 16.31 -1.62
N ALA A 83 -1.87 15.21 -0.94
CA ALA A 83 -0.52 14.99 -0.43
C ALA A 83 0.47 14.45 -1.49
N GLY A 84 0.00 14.14 -2.70
CA GLY A 84 0.81 13.60 -3.79
C GLY A 84 0.94 12.06 -3.79
N TYR A 85 0.10 11.35 -3.02
CA TYR A 85 0.15 9.89 -2.84
C TYR A 85 -1.03 9.18 -3.50
N GLY A 86 -1.34 9.55 -4.75
CA GLY A 86 -2.33 8.85 -5.57
C GLY A 86 -1.86 7.47 -6.06
N VAL A 87 -2.69 6.80 -6.88
CA VAL A 87 -2.37 5.48 -7.48
C VAL A 87 -1.13 5.53 -8.39
N ILE A 88 -0.89 6.66 -9.04
CA ILE A 88 0.39 7.03 -9.65
C ILE A 88 0.95 8.15 -8.77
N PRO A 89 1.90 7.86 -7.87
CA PRO A 89 2.38 8.83 -6.91
C PRO A 89 3.11 9.99 -7.60
N ALA A 90 2.72 11.20 -7.26
CA ALA A 90 3.42 12.42 -7.68
C ALA A 90 4.65 12.69 -6.80
N ARG A 91 4.67 12.15 -5.58
CA ARG A 91 5.73 12.36 -4.59
C ARG A 91 6.09 11.07 -3.87
N LEU A 92 7.36 10.97 -3.44
CA LEU A 92 7.82 9.94 -2.50
C LEU A 92 7.67 10.42 -1.05
N SER A 93 7.90 11.71 -0.81
CA SER A 93 7.69 12.40 0.46
C SER A 93 7.17 13.82 0.18
N PRO A 94 6.78 14.61 1.19
CA PRO A 94 6.30 15.98 0.99
C PRO A 94 7.25 16.86 0.15
N THR A 95 8.56 16.58 0.18
CA THR A 95 9.60 17.38 -0.48
C THR A 95 10.23 16.71 -1.70
N VAL A 96 9.91 15.43 -1.99
CA VAL A 96 10.56 14.67 -3.07
C VAL A 96 9.55 14.32 -4.16
N PRO A 97 9.47 15.11 -5.25
CA PRO A 97 8.63 14.79 -6.40
C PRO A 97 9.19 13.58 -7.15
N VAL A 98 8.31 12.71 -7.65
CA VAL A 98 8.69 11.58 -8.51
C VAL A 98 8.99 12.07 -9.93
N TYR A 99 8.19 12.98 -10.45
CA TYR A 99 8.28 13.46 -11.82
C TYR A 99 8.54 14.98 -11.86
N PRO A 100 9.60 15.42 -12.56
CA PRO A 100 9.90 16.85 -12.71
C PRO A 100 8.94 17.56 -13.69
N LYS A 101 8.19 16.80 -14.50
CA LYS A 101 7.25 17.30 -15.50
C LYS A 101 5.97 16.48 -15.47
N PRO A 102 4.82 17.08 -15.81
CA PRO A 102 3.58 16.35 -15.95
C PRO A 102 3.67 15.22 -17.00
N LEU A 103 2.87 14.20 -16.80
CA LEU A 103 2.80 12.99 -17.61
C LEU A 103 1.65 13.10 -18.64
N LEU A 104 1.56 12.14 -19.56
CA LEU A 104 0.40 11.92 -20.41
C LEU A 104 -0.44 10.79 -19.86
N TRP A 105 -1.65 11.07 -19.37
CA TRP A 105 -2.58 10.05 -18.86
C TRP A 105 -2.83 8.95 -19.87
N ALA A 106 -3.04 9.31 -21.13
CA ALA A 106 -3.23 8.36 -22.22
C ALA A 106 -2.12 7.27 -22.31
N LYS A 107 -0.90 7.55 -21.81
CA LYS A 107 0.20 6.59 -21.74
C LYS A 107 0.28 5.89 -20.39
N GLU A 108 -0.10 6.56 -19.30
CA GLU A 108 0.11 6.05 -17.95
C GLU A 108 -1.06 5.19 -17.45
N GLN A 109 -2.26 5.32 -18.01
CA GLN A 109 -3.39 4.44 -17.72
C GLN A 109 -3.06 2.94 -17.91
N ALA A 110 -2.07 2.63 -18.76
CA ALA A 110 -1.58 1.27 -18.93
C ALA A 110 -1.01 0.65 -17.64
N ARG A 111 -0.58 1.45 -16.67
CA ARG A 111 -0.15 0.97 -15.36
C ARG A 111 -1.33 0.34 -14.60
N LEU A 112 -2.51 0.94 -14.71
CA LEU A 112 -3.71 0.42 -14.07
C LEU A 112 -4.17 -0.86 -14.76
N THR A 113 -4.29 -0.86 -16.08
CA THR A 113 -4.81 -2.01 -16.84
C THR A 113 -3.87 -3.22 -16.82
N ARG A 114 -2.55 -3.01 -16.75
CA ARG A 114 -1.56 -4.10 -16.81
C ARG A 114 -1.06 -4.56 -15.44
N ILE A 115 -1.24 -3.75 -14.39
CA ILE A 115 -0.65 -4.05 -13.08
C ILE A 115 -1.71 -3.99 -11.98
N HIS A 116 -2.36 -2.82 -11.81
CA HIS A 116 -3.31 -2.60 -10.71
C HIS A 116 -4.53 -3.53 -10.79
N PHE A 117 -5.25 -3.50 -11.91
CA PHE A 117 -6.45 -4.32 -12.06
C PHE A 117 -6.17 -5.83 -12.04
N PRO A 118 -5.13 -6.36 -12.72
CA PRO A 118 -4.79 -7.78 -12.60
C PRO A 118 -4.41 -8.20 -11.19
N TYR A 119 -3.69 -7.36 -10.43
CA TYR A 119 -3.36 -7.63 -9.05
C TYR A 119 -4.62 -7.77 -8.19
N HIS A 120 -5.54 -6.80 -8.27
CA HIS A 120 -6.79 -6.82 -7.50
C HIS A 120 -7.75 -7.92 -7.96
N ALA A 121 -7.75 -8.28 -9.23
CA ALA A 121 -8.47 -9.46 -9.71
C ALA A 121 -7.94 -10.74 -9.07
N ALA A 122 -6.62 -10.95 -9.05
CA ALA A 122 -6.01 -12.10 -8.39
C ALA A 122 -6.28 -12.14 -6.89
N LEU A 123 -6.21 -10.99 -6.20
CA LEU A 123 -6.56 -10.88 -4.78
C LEU A 123 -8.02 -11.27 -4.53
N THR A 124 -8.93 -10.74 -5.34
CA THR A 124 -10.36 -11.04 -5.26
C THR A 124 -10.63 -12.54 -5.46
N ASP A 125 -9.94 -13.17 -6.42
CA ASP A 125 -10.09 -14.61 -6.68
C ASP A 125 -9.58 -15.46 -5.51
N LEU A 126 -8.48 -15.08 -4.85
CA LEU A 126 -7.99 -15.74 -3.66
C LEU A 126 -8.98 -15.64 -2.50
N ILE A 127 -9.54 -14.45 -2.25
CA ILE A 127 -10.55 -14.22 -1.22
C ILE A 127 -11.80 -15.07 -1.49
N LYS A 128 -12.31 -15.08 -2.74
CA LYS A 128 -13.47 -15.89 -3.12
C LYS A 128 -13.24 -17.39 -2.92
N LYS A 129 -12.05 -17.89 -3.26
CA LYS A 129 -11.68 -19.30 -3.04
C LYS A 129 -11.68 -19.65 -1.55
N ASN A 130 -11.12 -18.79 -0.70
CA ASN A 130 -11.16 -19.00 0.75
C ASN A 130 -12.60 -19.02 1.29
N ILE A 131 -13.43 -18.06 0.87
CA ILE A 131 -14.84 -18.01 1.27
C ILE A 131 -15.59 -19.27 0.83
N ALA A 132 -15.34 -19.77 -0.38
CA ALA A 132 -15.99 -20.99 -0.88
C ALA A 132 -15.62 -22.24 -0.06
N VAL A 133 -14.41 -22.28 0.50
CA VAL A 133 -13.95 -23.45 1.28
C VAL A 133 -14.29 -23.31 2.75
N PHE A 134 -14.09 -22.12 3.34
CA PHE A 134 -14.12 -21.90 4.78
C PHE A 134 -15.33 -21.08 5.26
N GLY A 135 -16.12 -20.50 4.33
CA GLY A 135 -17.22 -19.60 4.66
C GLY A 135 -16.79 -18.16 4.97
N TYR A 136 -15.50 -17.90 5.10
CA TYR A 136 -14.91 -16.58 5.35
C TYR A 136 -13.50 -16.48 4.77
N SER A 137 -12.94 -15.28 4.75
CA SER A 137 -11.53 -15.04 4.43
C SER A 137 -10.96 -14.00 5.38
N VAL A 138 -9.73 -14.20 5.79
CA VAL A 138 -8.94 -13.18 6.51
C VAL A 138 -7.82 -12.71 5.57
N LEU A 139 -7.76 -11.42 5.33
CA LEU A 139 -6.70 -10.79 4.57
C LEU A 139 -5.73 -10.08 5.51
N ILE A 140 -4.45 -10.33 5.35
CA ILE A 140 -3.37 -9.59 6.00
C ILE A 140 -2.66 -8.77 4.92
N ASP A 141 -2.81 -7.45 4.95
CA ASP A 141 -2.07 -6.52 4.11
C ASP A 141 -0.79 -6.09 4.85
N ALA A 142 0.32 -6.76 4.51
CA ALA A 142 1.56 -6.61 5.23
C ALA A 142 2.41 -5.47 4.68
N HIS A 143 2.76 -4.53 5.57
CA HIS A 143 3.60 -3.38 5.29
C HIS A 143 4.73 -3.22 6.31
N SER A 144 5.75 -2.45 5.96
CA SER A 144 6.65 -1.83 6.92
C SER A 144 6.25 -0.36 7.16
N MET A 145 6.72 0.22 8.24
CA MET A 145 6.52 1.63 8.53
C MET A 145 7.85 2.32 8.85
N PRO A 146 8.01 3.60 8.48
CA PRO A 146 9.20 4.37 8.84
C PRO A 146 9.20 4.65 10.34
N THR A 147 10.38 4.95 10.89
CA THR A 147 10.48 5.52 12.24
C THR A 147 9.74 6.85 12.28
N LEU A 148 8.85 6.99 13.24
CA LEU A 148 8.01 8.19 13.41
C LEU A 148 8.53 9.05 14.56
N PRO A 149 8.35 10.38 14.47
CA PRO A 149 8.58 11.29 15.59
C PRO A 149 7.67 10.94 16.77
N PRO A 150 8.13 11.11 18.03
CA PRO A 150 7.36 10.76 19.23
C PRO A 150 5.96 11.37 19.30
N GLU A 151 5.78 12.57 18.77
CA GLU A 151 4.49 13.27 18.71
C GLU A 151 3.44 12.57 17.83
N HIS A 152 3.86 11.70 16.92
CA HIS A 152 2.99 10.88 16.07
C HIS A 152 2.77 9.46 16.62
N CYS A 153 3.30 9.18 17.82
CA CYS A 153 3.25 7.86 18.42
C CYS A 153 2.34 7.85 19.66
N ALA A 154 1.67 6.74 19.89
CA ALA A 154 0.89 6.54 21.11
C ALA A 154 1.82 6.62 22.34
N LYS A 155 1.46 7.47 23.30
CA LYS A 155 2.26 7.68 24.54
C LYS A 155 3.72 8.12 24.29
N GLY A 156 4.02 8.71 23.12
CA GLY A 156 5.37 9.12 22.74
C GLY A 156 6.34 7.96 22.44
N GLN A 157 5.84 6.73 22.33
CA GLN A 157 6.62 5.54 22.04
C GLN A 157 6.27 4.98 20.66
N MET A 158 7.29 4.69 19.84
CA MET A 158 7.12 4.02 18.56
C MET A 158 6.60 2.59 18.76
N PRO A 159 5.46 2.21 18.16
CA PRO A 159 5.01 0.82 18.22
C PRO A 159 5.92 -0.08 17.37
N ASP A 160 6.10 -1.32 17.83
CA ASP A 160 6.75 -2.36 17.03
C ASP A 160 5.82 -2.83 15.90
N ILE A 161 4.52 -2.95 16.20
CA ILE A 161 3.49 -3.40 15.27
C ILE A 161 2.25 -2.50 15.38
N VAL A 162 1.70 -2.14 14.22
CA VAL A 162 0.41 -1.45 14.11
C VAL A 162 -0.58 -2.37 13.42
N LEU A 163 -1.70 -2.67 14.05
CA LEU A 163 -2.82 -3.34 13.44
C LEU A 163 -3.82 -2.28 12.95
N GLY A 164 -4.09 -2.25 11.65
CA GLY A 164 -5.08 -1.37 11.03
C GLY A 164 -6.30 -2.17 10.59
N ASP A 165 -7.47 -1.85 11.12
CA ASP A 165 -8.75 -2.48 10.76
C ASP A 165 -9.79 -1.47 10.27
N ALA A 166 -9.33 -0.32 9.77
CA ALA A 166 -10.16 0.79 9.32
C ALA A 166 -11.17 1.23 10.40
N ASP A 167 -10.70 1.39 11.63
CA ASP A 167 -11.51 1.76 12.80
C ASP A 167 -12.68 0.78 13.03
N GLY A 168 -12.41 -0.51 12.88
CA GLY A 168 -13.37 -1.61 13.05
C GLY A 168 -14.30 -1.85 11.86
N MET A 169 -14.07 -1.19 10.72
CA MET A 169 -14.92 -1.35 9.53
C MET A 169 -14.50 -2.54 8.64
N SER A 170 -13.24 -2.93 8.66
CA SER A 170 -12.70 -3.97 7.76
C SER A 170 -12.49 -5.33 8.44
N CYS A 171 -12.49 -5.35 9.76
CA CYS A 171 -12.24 -6.56 10.52
C CYS A 171 -13.14 -6.64 11.77
N SER A 172 -13.48 -7.87 12.20
CA SER A 172 -14.17 -8.07 13.48
C SER A 172 -13.30 -7.56 14.63
N PRO A 173 -13.84 -6.74 15.54
CA PRO A 173 -13.08 -6.27 16.72
C PRO A 173 -12.50 -7.41 17.56
N ALA A 174 -13.19 -8.55 17.63
CA ALA A 174 -12.71 -9.73 18.34
C ALA A 174 -11.46 -10.33 17.67
N LEU A 175 -11.37 -10.33 16.34
CA LEU A 175 -10.21 -10.83 15.62
C LEU A 175 -9.02 -9.87 15.78
N THR A 176 -9.26 -8.56 15.67
CA THR A 176 -8.22 -7.54 15.90
C THR A 176 -7.68 -7.63 17.31
N ALA A 177 -8.56 -7.78 18.32
CA ALA A 177 -8.16 -7.93 19.74
C ALA A 177 -7.32 -9.20 19.94
N ALA A 178 -7.76 -10.36 19.43
CA ALA A 178 -7.03 -11.61 19.56
C ALA A 178 -5.64 -11.52 18.89
N ALA A 179 -5.54 -10.91 17.72
CA ALA A 179 -4.23 -10.69 17.06
C ALA A 179 -3.33 -9.78 17.88
N ALA A 180 -3.88 -8.70 18.47
CA ALA A 180 -3.12 -7.78 19.31
C ALA A 180 -2.61 -8.47 20.57
N ASP A 181 -3.44 -9.30 21.21
CA ASP A 181 -3.07 -10.00 22.45
C ASP A 181 -1.96 -11.04 22.18
N ILE A 182 -2.08 -11.83 21.11
CA ILE A 182 -1.01 -12.77 20.71
C ILE A 182 0.32 -12.06 20.50
N LEU A 183 0.31 -10.91 19.80
CA LEU A 183 1.53 -10.16 19.54
C LEU A 183 2.12 -9.53 20.81
N ARG A 184 1.27 -9.06 21.73
CA ARG A 184 1.71 -8.55 23.04
C ARG A 184 2.29 -9.64 23.92
N ASP A 185 1.71 -10.84 23.92
CA ASP A 185 2.21 -11.99 24.63
C ASP A 185 3.61 -12.42 24.13
N LEU A 186 3.89 -12.16 22.85
CA LEU A 186 5.22 -12.32 22.25
C LEU A 186 6.20 -11.18 22.59
N GLY A 187 5.77 -10.17 23.35
CA GLY A 187 6.59 -9.07 23.82
C GLY A 187 6.60 -7.82 22.96
N PHE A 188 5.79 -7.74 21.92
CA PHE A 188 5.73 -6.56 21.05
C PHE A 188 4.86 -5.43 21.66
N PHE A 189 5.28 -4.19 21.46
CA PHE A 189 4.43 -3.04 21.71
C PHE A 189 3.48 -2.85 20.50
N VAL A 190 2.20 -3.16 20.69
CA VAL A 190 1.18 -3.17 19.65
C VAL A 190 0.18 -2.05 19.85
N THR A 191 -0.04 -1.26 18.79
CA THR A 191 -1.15 -0.29 18.71
C THR A 191 -2.18 -0.73 17.67
N VAL A 192 -3.40 -0.21 17.78
CA VAL A 192 -4.48 -0.45 16.83
C VAL A 192 -4.92 0.89 16.26
N ASN A 193 -4.98 0.95 14.92
CA ASN A 193 -5.38 2.14 14.14
C ASN A 193 -4.56 3.41 14.40
N LEU A 194 -3.44 3.31 15.10
CA LEU A 194 -2.60 4.46 15.39
C LEU A 194 -1.13 4.10 15.19
N PRO A 195 -0.41 4.81 14.33
CA PRO A 195 -0.80 5.97 13.51
C PRO A 195 -1.50 5.60 12.19
N TYR A 196 -1.66 4.33 11.85
CA TYR A 196 -2.21 3.84 10.59
C TYR A 196 -3.44 2.97 10.84
N ALA A 197 -4.59 3.36 10.28
CA ALA A 197 -5.84 2.60 10.43
C ALA A 197 -6.12 1.66 9.24
N GLY A 198 -5.46 1.85 8.12
CA GLY A 198 -5.65 1.06 6.92
C GLY A 198 -5.53 1.89 5.63
N ALA A 199 -5.74 1.22 4.50
CA ALA A 199 -5.66 1.83 3.18
C ALA A 199 -6.71 1.22 2.23
N TYR A 200 -6.46 1.22 0.92
CA TYR A 200 -7.43 0.74 -0.09
C TYR A 200 -7.69 -0.77 -0.02
N THR A 201 -6.68 -1.54 0.38
CA THR A 201 -6.77 -3.00 0.46
C THR A 201 -7.37 -3.50 1.79
N THR A 202 -7.39 -2.64 2.80
CA THR A 202 -7.86 -2.96 4.17
C THR A 202 -9.38 -3.02 4.29
#